data_c22fbab4a12546d00fad76a70620c03d
#
_entry.id   c22fbab4a12546d00fad76a70620c03d
#
_cell.length_a   1.000
_cell.length_b   1.000
_cell.length_c   1.000
_cell.angle_alpha   90.00
_cell.angle_beta   90.00
_cell.angle_gamma   90.00
#
_symmetry.space_group_name_H-M   'P 1'
#
loop_
_entity.id
_entity.type
_entity.pdbx_description
1 polymer ?
#
loop_
_entity_poly.entity_id
_entity_poly.type
_entity_poly.pdbx_seq_one_letter_code
_entity_poly.pdbx_strand_id
1 'polypeptide(L)'
;LIDLKTFDLDLAAWLVSHVSKGASLITGSGPGGIGKSTTMRSLLAFAPGHLPFFVAWPGEIRGIHQIPCCIISHEVSDHPPPGYIWGQDVRDYFAHSKNVNMLASNMHADDLSEVYQQIVEENNVPESQFRSINLFMFVWLEGRDMSDRRRIHDTTSRRYVTKIFYSDGKGAHDLVYSDGKGLSDRAP
;
A
#
# COMPACT_ATOMS: atom_id res chain seq x y z
N LEU A 1 16.82 2.03 0.92
CA LEU A 1 16.07 0.76 1.03
C LEU A 1 16.81 -0.39 0.34
N ILE A 2 17.49 -0.12 -0.79
CA ILE A 2 18.32 -1.12 -1.48
C ILE A 2 19.48 -1.56 -0.58
N ASP A 3 20.25 -0.63 -0.04
CA ASP A 3 21.38 -0.92 0.87
C ASP A 3 20.94 -1.69 2.13
N LEU A 4 19.70 -1.44 2.59
CA LEU A 4 19.06 -2.16 3.70
C LEU A 4 18.44 -3.50 3.29
N LYS A 5 18.56 -3.87 2.02
CA LYS A 5 17.98 -5.10 1.45
C LYS A 5 16.47 -5.23 1.68
N THR A 6 15.76 -4.10 1.71
CA THR A 6 14.28 -4.09 1.75
C THR A 6 13.72 -4.65 0.44
N PHE A 7 14.35 -4.30 -0.68
CA PHE A 7 14.17 -4.90 -2.01
C PHE A 7 15.47 -4.79 -2.82
N ASP A 8 15.63 -5.64 -3.80
CA ASP A 8 16.74 -5.60 -4.74
C ASP A 8 16.56 -4.51 -5.82
N LEU A 9 17.55 -4.38 -6.69
CA LEU A 9 17.55 -3.33 -7.71
C LEU A 9 16.49 -3.57 -8.80
N ASP A 10 16.23 -4.80 -9.18
CA ASP A 10 15.26 -5.16 -10.22
C ASP A 10 13.84 -4.85 -9.75
N LEU A 11 13.51 -5.26 -8.51
CA LEU A 11 12.25 -4.92 -7.89
C LEU A 11 12.09 -3.41 -7.70
N ALA A 12 13.16 -2.70 -7.30
CA ALA A 12 13.13 -1.25 -7.17
C ALA A 12 12.82 -0.57 -8.50
N ALA A 13 13.48 -0.98 -9.58
CA ALA A 13 13.26 -0.43 -10.91
C ALA A 13 11.82 -0.68 -11.40
N TRP A 14 11.31 -1.89 -11.17
CA TRP A 14 9.94 -2.26 -11.52
C TRP A 14 8.92 -1.42 -10.75
N LEU A 15 9.07 -1.29 -9.42
CA LEU A 15 8.18 -0.48 -8.58
C LEU A 15 8.19 1.00 -8.99
N VAL A 16 9.38 1.58 -9.19
CA VAL A 16 9.53 2.97 -9.63
C VAL A 16 8.87 3.20 -10.99
N SER A 17 9.02 2.24 -11.94
CA SER A 17 8.36 2.31 -13.26
C SER A 17 6.84 2.42 -13.15
N HIS A 18 6.22 1.67 -12.22
CA HIS A 18 4.77 1.71 -12.02
C HIS A 18 4.32 2.96 -11.27
N VAL A 19 5.00 3.29 -10.19
CA VAL A 19 4.66 4.47 -9.38
C VAL A 19 4.84 5.77 -10.17
N SER A 20 5.86 5.88 -11.00
CA SER A 20 6.07 7.05 -11.87
C SER A 20 4.98 7.24 -12.94
N LYS A 21 4.20 6.21 -13.21
CA LYS A 21 3.01 6.27 -14.08
C LYS A 21 1.71 6.49 -13.31
N GLY A 22 1.78 6.68 -11.99
CA GLY A 22 0.61 6.96 -11.14
C GLY A 22 -0.08 5.71 -10.59
N ALA A 23 0.61 4.56 -10.52
CA ALA A 23 0.05 3.35 -9.94
C ALA A 23 -0.32 3.55 -8.47
N SER A 24 -1.56 3.23 -8.11
CA SER A 24 -2.04 3.22 -6.72
C SER A 24 -1.40 2.07 -5.94
N LEU A 25 -1.01 2.31 -4.68
CA LEU A 25 -0.35 1.30 -3.86
C LEU A 25 -0.85 1.28 -2.41
N ILE A 26 -0.94 0.08 -1.87
CA ILE A 26 -1.20 -0.15 -0.44
C ILE A 26 -0.10 -1.04 0.11
N THR A 27 0.49 -0.61 1.24
CA THR A 27 1.55 -1.36 1.91
C THR A 27 0.99 -2.03 3.17
N GLY A 28 1.05 -3.36 3.20
CA GLY A 28 0.55 -4.20 4.28
C GLY A 28 1.66 -4.72 5.20
N SER A 29 1.33 -4.86 6.48
CA SER A 29 2.05 -5.64 7.49
C SER A 29 1.20 -5.72 8.75
N GLY A 30 1.10 -6.89 9.39
CA GLY A 30 0.29 -7.07 10.60
C GLY A 30 0.67 -6.09 11.72
N PRO A 31 1.91 -6.08 12.25
CA PRO A 31 2.27 -5.16 13.34
C PRO A 31 2.63 -3.76 12.85
N GLY A 32 2.52 -2.79 13.76
CA GLY A 32 3.07 -1.45 13.58
C GLY A 32 4.59 -1.42 13.61
N GLY A 33 5.21 -0.33 13.13
CA GLY A 33 6.66 -0.10 13.26
C GLY A 33 7.55 -0.91 12.30
N ILE A 34 6.99 -1.70 11.39
CA ILE A 34 7.73 -2.58 10.45
C ILE A 34 8.34 -1.81 9.26
N GLY A 35 7.95 -0.56 9.04
CA GLY A 35 8.48 0.24 7.94
C GLY A 35 7.52 0.41 6.76
N LYS A 36 6.23 0.05 6.88
CA LYS A 36 5.20 0.29 5.86
C LYS A 36 5.27 1.71 5.31
N SER A 37 5.09 2.69 6.19
CA SER A 37 5.05 4.10 5.80
C SER A 37 6.38 4.61 5.21
N THR A 38 7.51 4.09 5.68
CA THR A 38 8.83 4.42 5.12
C THR A 38 8.93 3.91 3.69
N THR A 39 8.54 2.67 3.45
CA THR A 39 8.59 2.05 2.13
C THR A 39 7.63 2.75 1.16
N MET A 40 6.37 2.97 1.57
CA MET A 40 5.39 3.70 0.77
C MET A 40 5.88 5.11 0.39
N ARG A 41 6.33 5.90 1.37
CA ARG A 41 6.78 7.28 1.12
C ARG A 41 8.02 7.34 0.23
N SER A 42 8.93 6.38 0.36
CA SER A 42 10.10 6.30 -0.53
C SER A 42 9.72 6.05 -1.98
N LEU A 43 8.67 5.26 -2.22
CA LEU A 43 8.14 5.05 -3.57
C LEU A 43 7.37 6.27 -4.07
N LEU A 44 6.59 6.93 -3.21
CA LEU A 44 5.85 8.14 -3.58
C LEU A 44 6.74 9.32 -4.00
N ALA A 45 8.02 9.30 -3.62
CA ALA A 45 9.00 10.28 -4.13
C ALA A 45 9.18 10.21 -5.66
N PHE A 46 8.78 9.11 -6.29
CA PHE A 46 8.79 8.91 -7.74
C PHE A 46 7.42 9.07 -8.39
N ALA A 47 6.38 9.47 -7.65
CA ALA A 47 5.07 9.74 -8.21
C ALA A 47 5.13 10.86 -9.27
N PRO A 48 4.19 10.89 -10.24
CA PRO A 48 4.21 11.93 -11.28
C PRO A 48 4.22 13.33 -10.68
N GLY A 49 5.21 14.14 -11.05
CA GLY A 49 5.45 15.47 -10.45
C GLY A 49 4.33 16.49 -10.70
N HIS A 50 3.39 16.21 -11.60
CA HIS A 50 2.22 17.05 -11.84
C HIS A 50 1.03 16.72 -10.93
N LEU A 51 1.08 15.62 -10.15
CA LEU A 51 0.00 15.25 -9.24
C LEU A 51 0.15 15.99 -7.91
N PRO A 52 -0.79 16.84 -7.51
CA PRO A 52 -0.83 17.38 -6.16
C PRO A 52 -1.15 16.28 -5.15
N PHE A 53 -0.57 16.37 -3.96
CA PHE A 53 -0.77 15.42 -2.89
C PHE A 53 -1.80 15.93 -1.89
N PHE A 54 -2.78 15.10 -1.56
CA PHE A 54 -3.76 15.35 -0.50
C PHE A 54 -3.70 14.26 0.55
N VAL A 55 -3.91 14.64 1.81
CA VAL A 55 -4.06 13.69 2.91
C VAL A 55 -5.54 13.38 3.08
N ALA A 56 -5.88 12.09 3.08
CA ALA A 56 -7.22 11.61 3.39
C ALA A 56 -7.45 11.73 4.91
N TRP A 57 -8.00 12.88 5.34
CA TRP A 57 -8.36 13.09 6.72
C TRP A 57 -9.80 12.64 6.99
N PRO A 58 -10.06 11.90 8.10
CA PRO A 58 -11.40 11.44 8.42
C PRO A 58 -12.45 12.56 8.39
N GLY A 59 -13.56 12.30 7.70
CA GLY A 59 -14.66 13.27 7.49
C GLY A 59 -14.44 14.31 6.39
N GLU A 60 -13.23 14.44 5.83
CA GLU A 60 -12.91 15.48 4.83
C GLU A 60 -12.68 14.92 3.42
N ILE A 61 -12.63 13.59 3.27
CA ILE A 61 -12.22 12.91 2.01
C ILE A 61 -13.12 13.27 0.83
N ARG A 62 -14.42 13.40 1.05
CA ARG A 62 -15.39 13.82 0.02
C ARG A 62 -15.14 15.22 -0.55
N GLY A 63 -14.49 16.07 0.23
CA GLY A 63 -14.14 17.45 -0.18
C GLY A 63 -12.96 17.53 -1.14
N ILE A 64 -12.29 16.44 -1.46
CA ILE A 64 -11.19 16.42 -2.43
C ILE A 64 -11.76 16.41 -3.84
N HIS A 65 -11.77 17.57 -4.48
CA HIS A 65 -12.36 17.74 -5.83
C HIS A 65 -11.32 17.91 -6.93
N GLN A 66 -10.05 18.08 -6.59
CA GLN A 66 -8.98 18.23 -7.59
C GLN A 66 -8.64 16.90 -8.24
N ILE A 67 -8.69 16.84 -9.57
CA ILE A 67 -8.45 15.65 -10.38
C ILE A 67 -7.55 16.03 -11.56
N PRO A 68 -6.51 15.26 -11.89
CA PRO A 68 -5.96 14.12 -11.12
C PRO A 68 -5.16 14.57 -9.90
N CYS A 69 -5.10 13.74 -8.87
CA CYS A 69 -4.27 13.97 -7.67
C CYS A 69 -3.80 12.64 -7.07
N CYS A 70 -2.86 12.72 -6.13
CA CYS A 70 -2.48 11.61 -5.27
C CYS A 70 -3.10 11.80 -3.89
N ILE A 71 -3.90 10.84 -3.43
CA ILE A 71 -4.56 10.88 -2.13
C ILE A 71 -3.89 9.86 -1.22
N ILE A 72 -3.32 10.33 -0.11
CA ILE A 72 -2.58 9.52 0.85
C ILE A 72 -3.40 9.36 2.11
N SER A 73 -3.74 8.12 2.49
CA SER A 73 -4.21 7.81 3.83
C SER A 73 -3.03 7.39 4.72
N HIS A 74 -3.07 7.78 5.98
CA HIS A 74 -2.08 7.33 6.96
C HIS A 74 -2.16 5.83 7.17
N GLU A 75 -3.37 5.32 7.38
CA GLU A 75 -3.65 3.90 7.51
C GLU A 75 -5.15 3.62 7.33
N VAL A 76 -5.47 2.53 6.67
CA VAL A 76 -6.82 1.94 6.70
C VAL A 76 -6.87 1.03 7.91
N SER A 77 -7.59 1.45 8.94
CA SER A 77 -7.74 0.71 10.20
C SER A 77 -8.88 1.27 11.04
N ASP A 78 -9.56 0.42 11.78
CA ASP A 78 -10.59 0.76 12.76
C ASP A 78 -10.03 1.22 14.12
N HIS A 79 -8.71 1.17 14.29
CA HIS A 79 -8.04 1.56 15.53
C HIS A 79 -7.80 3.08 15.59
N PRO A 80 -7.96 3.74 16.76
CA PRO A 80 -7.39 5.05 16.96
C PRO A 80 -5.87 4.95 16.95
N PRO A 81 -5.11 5.79 16.26
CA PRO A 81 -5.03 7.22 16.50
C PRO A 81 -5.73 8.08 15.43
N PRO A 82 -5.80 9.40 15.67
CA PRO A 82 -6.36 10.33 14.71
C PRO A 82 -5.72 10.23 13.34
N GLY A 83 -6.53 10.30 12.29
CA GLY A 83 -6.05 10.26 10.90
C GLY A 83 -6.11 8.87 10.25
N TYR A 84 -6.50 7.82 10.99
CA TYR A 84 -6.83 6.52 10.39
C TYR A 84 -8.25 6.57 9.82
N ILE A 85 -8.48 5.88 8.71
CA ILE A 85 -9.78 5.87 8.05
C ILE A 85 -10.43 4.49 8.14
N TRP A 86 -11.76 4.49 8.41
CA TRP A 86 -12.57 3.27 8.47
C TRP A 86 -14.02 3.57 8.09
N GLY A 87 -14.80 2.55 7.77
CA GLY A 87 -16.23 2.69 7.48
C GLY A 87 -16.51 3.60 6.28
N GLN A 88 -17.24 4.70 6.50
CA GLN A 88 -17.60 5.61 5.41
C GLN A 88 -16.39 6.29 4.78
N ASP A 89 -15.38 6.65 5.58
CA ASP A 89 -14.17 7.29 5.07
C ASP A 89 -13.38 6.37 4.12
N VAL A 90 -13.36 5.07 4.38
CA VAL A 90 -12.75 4.08 3.47
C VAL A 90 -13.51 4.01 2.15
N ARG A 91 -14.85 3.97 2.20
CA ARG A 91 -15.67 4.00 0.96
C ARG A 91 -15.45 5.25 0.15
N ASP A 92 -15.40 6.40 0.82
CA ASP A 92 -15.14 7.69 0.17
C ASP A 92 -13.73 7.74 -0.43
N TYR A 93 -12.72 7.23 0.27
CA TYR A 93 -11.35 7.13 -0.21
C TYR A 93 -11.25 6.27 -1.47
N PHE A 94 -11.78 5.05 -1.45
CA PHE A 94 -11.73 4.16 -2.60
C PHE A 94 -12.59 4.66 -3.78
N ALA A 95 -13.65 5.46 -3.52
CA ALA A 95 -14.46 6.06 -4.59
C ALA A 95 -13.64 7.00 -5.48
N HIS A 96 -12.55 7.61 -4.97
CA HIS A 96 -11.64 8.46 -5.74
C HIS A 96 -10.85 7.68 -6.81
N SER A 97 -10.73 6.36 -6.72
CA SER A 97 -10.07 5.54 -7.73
C SER A 97 -10.73 5.60 -9.12
N LYS A 98 -12.02 5.98 -9.17
CA LYS A 98 -12.77 6.15 -10.43
C LYS A 98 -12.31 7.34 -11.27
N ASN A 99 -11.56 8.26 -10.69
CA ASN A 99 -11.26 9.57 -11.26
C ASN A 99 -9.79 9.73 -11.69
N VAL A 100 -9.11 8.64 -12.05
CA VAL A 100 -7.69 8.67 -12.45
C VAL A 100 -6.77 9.22 -11.34
N ASN A 101 -7.21 9.10 -10.09
CA ASN A 101 -6.42 9.49 -8.93
C ASN A 101 -5.51 8.34 -8.51
N MET A 102 -4.30 8.69 -8.05
CA MET A 102 -3.40 7.77 -7.40
C MET A 102 -3.79 7.66 -5.92
N LEU A 103 -4.02 6.46 -5.42
CA LEU A 103 -4.29 6.20 -4.02
C LEU A 103 -3.08 5.54 -3.35
N ALA A 104 -2.71 6.01 -2.17
CA ALA A 104 -1.62 5.42 -1.41
C ALA A 104 -1.99 5.28 0.08
N SER A 105 -1.81 4.09 0.65
CA SER A 105 -2.15 3.83 2.05
C SER A 105 -1.29 2.73 2.67
N ASN A 106 -1.38 2.63 3.99
CA ASN A 106 -0.91 1.49 4.76
C ASN A 106 -2.08 0.72 5.35
N MET A 107 -1.85 -0.57 5.65
CA MET A 107 -2.83 -1.42 6.33
C MET A 107 -2.17 -2.37 7.33
N HIS A 108 -2.91 -2.76 8.35
CA HIS A 108 -2.58 -3.89 9.20
C HIS A 108 -3.13 -5.18 8.55
N ALA A 109 -2.36 -5.73 7.61
CA ALA A 109 -2.66 -6.99 6.94
C ALA A 109 -1.36 -7.65 6.46
N ASP A 110 -1.25 -8.96 6.58
CA ASP A 110 -0.05 -9.73 6.20
C ASP A 110 -0.18 -10.39 4.82
N ASP A 111 -1.38 -10.42 4.25
CA ASP A 111 -1.61 -10.92 2.89
C ASP A 111 -2.83 -10.28 2.20
N LEU A 112 -3.01 -10.64 0.93
CA LEU A 112 -4.09 -10.07 0.10
C LEU A 112 -5.49 -10.48 0.56
N SER A 113 -5.64 -11.66 1.17
CA SER A 113 -6.94 -12.13 1.66
C SER A 113 -7.42 -11.31 2.86
N GLU A 114 -6.52 -10.96 3.77
CA GLU A 114 -6.83 -10.06 4.90
C GLU A 114 -7.18 -8.64 4.40
N VAL A 115 -6.44 -8.14 3.39
CA VAL A 115 -6.76 -6.86 2.77
C VAL A 115 -8.15 -6.89 2.13
N TYR A 116 -8.47 -7.95 1.39
CA TYR A 116 -9.78 -8.12 0.75
C TYR A 116 -10.90 -8.16 1.81
N GLN A 117 -10.72 -8.94 2.86
CA GLN A 117 -11.68 -9.01 3.96
C GLN A 117 -11.94 -7.63 4.54
N GLN A 118 -10.90 -6.89 4.92
CA GLN A 118 -11.04 -5.57 5.56
C GLN A 118 -11.67 -4.54 4.62
N ILE A 119 -11.26 -4.48 3.35
CA ILE A 119 -11.72 -3.45 2.41
C ILE A 119 -13.09 -3.80 1.83
N VAL A 120 -13.24 -5.02 1.30
CA VAL A 120 -14.44 -5.40 0.54
C VAL A 120 -15.55 -5.89 1.46
N GLU A 121 -15.25 -6.82 2.39
CA GLU A 121 -16.27 -7.46 3.20
C GLU A 121 -16.68 -6.58 4.40
N GLU A 122 -15.72 -6.03 5.15
CA GLU A 122 -16.01 -5.26 6.36
C GLU A 122 -16.39 -3.80 6.06
N ASN A 123 -15.72 -3.17 5.08
CA ASN A 123 -16.00 -1.77 4.70
C ASN A 123 -16.97 -1.63 3.54
N ASN A 124 -17.40 -2.73 2.90
CA ASN A 124 -18.32 -2.71 1.75
C ASN A 124 -17.82 -1.85 0.57
N VAL A 125 -16.51 -1.83 0.32
CA VAL A 125 -15.95 -1.21 -0.87
C VAL A 125 -16.26 -2.07 -2.09
N PRO A 126 -16.78 -1.51 -3.19
CA PRO A 126 -17.04 -2.26 -4.41
C PRO A 126 -15.76 -2.94 -4.94
N GLU A 127 -15.88 -4.20 -5.34
CA GLU A 127 -14.75 -5.00 -5.81
C GLU A 127 -14.00 -4.33 -7.00
N SER A 128 -14.74 -3.61 -7.86
CA SER A 128 -14.13 -2.85 -8.95
C SER A 128 -13.18 -1.73 -8.46
N GLN A 129 -13.47 -1.12 -7.32
CA GLN A 129 -12.59 -0.12 -6.70
C GLN A 129 -11.41 -0.78 -6.01
N PHE A 130 -11.61 -1.94 -5.38
CA PHE A 130 -10.51 -2.74 -4.84
C PHE A 130 -9.53 -3.14 -5.94
N ARG A 131 -10.03 -3.64 -7.08
CA ARG A 131 -9.20 -4.03 -8.24
C ARG A 131 -8.45 -2.87 -8.88
N SER A 132 -8.94 -1.63 -8.71
CA SER A 132 -8.27 -0.43 -9.24
C SER A 132 -7.00 -0.04 -8.47
N ILE A 133 -6.76 -0.60 -7.29
CA ILE A 133 -5.45 -0.49 -6.63
C ILE A 133 -4.47 -1.38 -7.37
N ASN A 134 -3.45 -0.78 -7.96
CA ASN A 134 -2.53 -1.51 -8.81
C ASN A 134 -1.59 -2.43 -8.02
N LEU A 135 -1.14 -1.99 -6.83
CA LEU A 135 -0.09 -2.66 -6.07
C LEU A 135 -0.52 -2.89 -4.62
N PHE A 136 -0.53 -4.15 -4.20
CA PHE A 136 -0.52 -4.53 -2.79
C PHE A 136 0.84 -5.11 -2.46
N MET A 137 1.57 -4.45 -1.56
CA MET A 137 2.93 -4.80 -1.19
C MET A 137 3.03 -5.14 0.29
N PHE A 138 3.55 -6.31 0.62
CA PHE A 138 3.65 -6.79 2.01
C PHE A 138 5.07 -6.73 2.50
N VAL A 139 5.27 -6.04 3.65
CA VAL A 139 6.57 -5.84 4.28
C VAL A 139 6.67 -6.69 5.54
N TRP A 140 7.82 -7.31 5.72
CA TRP A 140 8.10 -8.19 6.86
C TRP A 140 9.36 -7.78 7.60
N LEU A 141 9.43 -8.16 8.88
CA LEU A 141 10.60 -8.01 9.73
C LEU A 141 11.24 -9.36 9.92
N GLU A 142 12.52 -9.49 9.58
CA GLU A 142 13.28 -10.74 9.73
C GLU A 142 13.32 -11.18 11.21
N GLY A 143 13.08 -12.48 11.42
CA GLY A 143 13.00 -13.05 12.76
C GLY A 143 11.84 -12.51 13.60
N ARG A 144 10.77 -12.03 12.94
CA ARG A 144 9.54 -11.56 13.59
C ARG A 144 9.01 -12.63 14.53
N ASP A 145 8.98 -12.29 15.80
CA ASP A 145 8.19 -12.96 16.82
C ASP A 145 7.15 -11.94 17.31
N MET A 146 5.87 -12.28 17.15
CA MET A 146 4.75 -11.40 17.55
C MET A 146 4.78 -11.10 19.06
N SER A 147 5.43 -11.93 19.86
CA SER A 147 5.58 -11.73 21.30
C SER A 147 6.71 -10.78 21.70
N ASP A 148 7.69 -10.54 20.81
CA ASP A 148 8.87 -9.71 21.12
C ASP A 148 8.76 -8.29 20.51
N ARG A 149 8.08 -7.39 21.22
CA ARG A 149 7.97 -5.97 20.85
C ARG A 149 9.32 -5.26 20.73
N ARG A 150 10.40 -5.78 21.34
CA ARG A 150 11.74 -5.17 21.28
C ARG A 150 12.32 -5.21 19.88
N ARG A 151 12.01 -6.21 19.08
CA ARG A 151 12.48 -6.33 17.69
C ARG A 151 11.91 -5.28 16.76
N ILE A 152 10.71 -4.74 17.04
CA ILE A 152 10.11 -3.67 16.25
C ILE A 152 10.95 -2.39 16.33
N HIS A 153 11.59 -2.15 17.48
CA HIS A 153 12.48 -1.02 17.70
C HIS A 153 13.93 -1.31 17.31
N ASP A 154 14.26 -2.55 16.99
CA ASP A 154 15.59 -2.94 16.54
C ASP A 154 15.80 -2.45 15.11
N THR A 155 16.70 -1.48 14.93
CA THR A 155 17.08 -0.93 13.64
C THR A 155 18.01 -1.84 12.85
N THR A 156 18.56 -2.89 13.46
CA THR A 156 19.49 -3.83 12.84
C THR A 156 18.78 -4.97 12.10
N SER A 157 17.55 -5.31 12.51
CA SER A 157 16.76 -6.36 11.84
C SER A 157 16.35 -5.94 10.44
N ARG A 158 16.55 -6.82 9.47
CA ARG A 158 16.17 -6.59 8.08
C ARG A 158 14.65 -6.44 7.95
N ARG A 159 14.23 -5.42 7.23
CA ARG A 159 12.86 -5.22 6.78
C ARG A 159 12.82 -5.43 5.28
N TYR A 160 11.97 -6.30 4.80
CA TYR A 160 11.96 -6.68 3.38
C TYR A 160 10.55 -6.90 2.85
N VAL A 161 10.40 -6.74 1.55
CA VAL A 161 9.15 -7.05 0.84
C VAL A 161 9.08 -8.55 0.63
N THR A 162 8.00 -9.16 1.11
CA THR A 162 7.78 -10.61 0.98
C THR A 162 7.00 -10.98 -0.27
N LYS A 163 5.97 -10.17 -0.58
CA LYS A 163 5.06 -10.42 -1.70
C LYS A 163 4.59 -9.10 -2.28
N ILE A 164 4.36 -9.10 -3.59
CA ILE A 164 3.61 -8.04 -4.26
C ILE A 164 2.57 -8.69 -5.16
N PHE A 165 1.36 -8.15 -5.07
CA PHE A 165 0.27 -8.46 -5.97
C PHE A 165 0.00 -7.25 -6.87
N TYR A 166 -0.25 -7.49 -8.14
CA TYR A 166 -0.49 -6.46 -9.16
C TYR A 166 -1.81 -6.68 -9.88
N SER A 167 -2.50 -5.59 -10.16
CA SER A 167 -3.65 -5.55 -11.07
C SER A 167 -3.51 -4.35 -12.04
N ASP A 168 -3.93 -4.56 -13.28
CA ASP A 168 -4.09 -3.48 -14.27
C ASP A 168 -5.36 -2.61 -14.04
N GLY A 169 -6.07 -2.87 -12.94
CA GLY A 169 -7.32 -2.21 -12.57
C GLY A 169 -8.58 -2.90 -13.12
N LYS A 170 -8.44 -3.96 -13.94
CA LYS A 170 -9.56 -4.68 -14.57
C LYS A 170 -9.71 -6.10 -14.05
N GLY A 171 -8.59 -6.81 -13.93
CA GLY A 171 -8.52 -8.18 -13.48
C GLY A 171 -8.35 -8.33 -11.98
N ALA A 172 -8.29 -9.61 -11.54
CA ALA A 172 -7.85 -9.94 -10.19
C ALA A 172 -6.36 -9.61 -10.03
N HIS A 173 -5.92 -9.46 -8.78
CA HIS A 173 -4.51 -9.25 -8.49
C HIS A 173 -3.72 -10.54 -8.64
N ASP A 174 -2.71 -10.53 -9.49
CA ASP A 174 -1.74 -11.61 -9.66
C ASP A 174 -0.56 -11.42 -8.70
N LEU A 175 -0.05 -12.54 -8.14
CA LEU A 175 1.20 -12.53 -7.41
C LEU A 175 2.36 -12.35 -8.41
N VAL A 176 3.00 -11.18 -8.38
CA VAL A 176 4.06 -10.80 -9.33
C VAL A 176 5.46 -10.83 -8.72
N TYR A 177 5.56 -10.80 -7.41
CA TYR A 177 6.84 -10.90 -6.70
C TYR A 177 6.71 -11.74 -5.44
N SER A 178 7.74 -12.53 -5.16
CA SER A 178 7.94 -13.20 -3.87
C SER A 178 9.40 -13.14 -3.46
N ASP A 179 9.68 -12.91 -2.17
CA ASP A 179 11.05 -12.98 -1.63
C ASP A 179 11.69 -14.34 -1.94
N GLY A 180 12.94 -14.31 -2.35
CA GLY A 180 13.70 -15.51 -2.77
C GLY A 180 13.39 -16.04 -4.17
N LYS A 181 12.31 -15.59 -4.84
CA LYS A 181 11.97 -15.97 -6.23
C LYS A 181 12.11 -14.81 -7.20
N GLY A 182 12.07 -13.56 -6.71
CA GLY A 182 12.09 -12.36 -7.53
C GLY A 182 10.77 -12.07 -8.25
N LEU A 183 10.85 -11.26 -9.31
CA LEU A 183 9.72 -10.96 -10.19
C LEU A 183 9.36 -12.17 -11.03
N SER A 184 8.06 -12.44 -11.16
CA SER A 184 7.53 -13.53 -11.97
C SER A 184 7.27 -13.08 -13.42
N ASP A 185 7.04 -14.04 -14.32
CA ASP A 185 6.67 -13.78 -15.73
C ASP A 185 5.31 -13.05 -15.87
N ARG A 186 4.55 -12.91 -14.79
CA ARG A 186 3.30 -12.13 -14.73
C ARG A 186 3.52 -10.66 -14.37
N ALA A 187 4.74 -10.27 -14.03
CA ALA A 187 5.07 -8.87 -13.78
C ALA A 187 5.16 -8.14 -15.13
N PRO A 188 4.28 -7.14 -15.39
CA PRO A 188 4.27 -6.41 -16.67
C PRO A 188 5.46 -5.44 -16.80
#